data_44b2648df0e03ea1917a6b0861daf66c
#
_entry.id   44b2648df0e03ea1917a6b0861daf66c
#
_cell.length_a   1.000
_cell.length_b   1.000
_cell.length_c   1.000
_cell.angle_alpha   90.00
_cell.angle_beta   90.00
_cell.angle_gamma   90.00
#
_symmetry.space_group_name_H-M   'P 1'
#
loop_
_entity.id
_entity.type
_entity.pdbx_description
1 polymer ?
#
loop_
_entity_poly.entity_id
_entity_poly.type
_entity_poly.pdbx_seq_one_letter_code
_entity_poly.pdbx_strand_id
1 'polypeptide(L)'
;METRYGDVEVSLTDYVATADIQRPPNNFFDTALIQSLADAFEDLDKEMDCRAIVLAADGKHFCAGANFHSGQAERDLRDVETGNPLYAQAVRLFSCKKPVVGAIQGAAIGGGFGLALVPDFRVLCPETRFAANFVKLGFHPGFGLTYTLPRLVGEPRANLIFQTGRRIGGEEAYSWGLGEVLTTKENVRSAALELAKEIAENAPLAVQSVRATMRDGIAAAVKAATDHEFREQHRLQQTEDHKEGIKAVAERRPGHFMGR
;
A
#
# COMPACT_ATOMS: atom_id res chain seq x y z
N MET A 1 23.73 4.31 -5.31
CA MET A 1 22.27 4.51 -5.15
C MET A 1 21.85 5.76 -5.91
N GLU A 2 20.79 5.71 -6.69
CA GLU A 2 20.19 6.87 -7.32
C GLU A 2 19.38 7.67 -6.29
N THR A 3 19.28 8.99 -6.47
CA THR A 3 18.48 9.88 -5.60
C THR A 3 17.06 10.06 -6.12
N ARG A 4 16.74 9.51 -7.31
CA ARG A 4 15.43 9.60 -7.93
C ARG A 4 15.13 8.40 -8.83
N TYR A 5 13.96 7.81 -8.63
CA TYR A 5 13.39 6.73 -9.44
C TYR A 5 12.02 7.18 -9.94
N GLY A 6 11.96 7.74 -11.16
CA GLY A 6 10.71 8.33 -11.67
C GLY A 6 10.16 9.40 -10.73
N ASP A 7 8.96 9.14 -10.18
CA ASP A 7 8.31 10.04 -9.22
C ASP A 7 8.56 9.66 -7.75
N VAL A 8 9.64 8.96 -7.47
CA VAL A 8 10.11 8.64 -6.11
C VAL A 8 11.45 9.32 -5.87
N GLU A 9 11.52 10.21 -4.87
CA GLU A 9 12.77 10.78 -4.40
C GLU A 9 13.34 9.92 -3.27
N VAL A 10 14.65 9.68 -3.31
CA VAL A 10 15.35 8.90 -2.29
C VAL A 10 16.47 9.74 -1.67
N SER A 11 16.44 9.83 -0.35
CA SER A 11 17.52 10.41 0.45
C SER A 11 17.99 9.41 1.50
N LEU A 12 19.26 9.49 1.90
CA LEU A 12 19.84 8.65 2.94
C LEU A 12 20.60 9.55 3.93
N THR A 13 20.21 9.50 5.18
CA THR A 13 20.82 10.27 6.27
C THR A 13 20.80 9.42 7.53
N ASP A 14 21.91 9.39 8.29
CA ASP A 14 22.00 8.69 9.57
C ASP A 14 21.53 7.22 9.49
N TYR A 15 21.91 6.50 8.42
CA TYR A 15 21.52 5.12 8.13
C TYR A 15 20.02 4.89 7.83
N VAL A 16 19.22 5.94 7.74
CA VAL A 16 17.80 5.86 7.39
C VAL A 16 17.60 6.44 5.99
N ALA A 17 17.07 5.62 5.09
CA ALA A 17 16.63 6.08 3.77
C ALA A 17 15.17 6.55 3.85
N THR A 18 14.84 7.61 3.11
CA THR A 18 13.46 8.00 2.84
C THR A 18 13.16 7.79 1.36
N ALA A 19 12.18 6.96 1.05
CA ALA A 19 11.60 6.83 -0.28
C ALA A 19 10.29 7.62 -0.29
N ASP A 20 10.27 8.76 -0.97
CA ASP A 20 9.22 9.76 -0.91
C ASP A 20 8.48 9.85 -2.25
N ILE A 21 7.19 9.52 -2.25
CA ILE A 21 6.33 9.59 -3.44
C ILE A 21 6.02 11.05 -3.77
N GLN A 22 6.33 11.49 -5.00
CA GLN A 22 6.22 12.87 -5.49
C GLN A 22 5.13 13.01 -6.55
N ARG A 23 3.86 12.67 -6.20
CA ARG A 23 2.67 12.86 -7.05
C ARG A 23 1.52 13.57 -6.32
N PRO A 24 1.80 14.70 -5.60
CA PRO A 24 0.76 15.39 -4.86
C PRO A 24 -0.36 15.91 -5.77
N PRO A 25 -1.57 16.17 -5.26
CA PRO A 25 -1.97 15.99 -3.85
C PRO A 25 -2.45 14.59 -3.50
N ASN A 26 -2.73 13.74 -4.50
CA ASN A 26 -3.44 12.47 -4.33
C ASN A 26 -2.52 11.24 -4.35
N ASN A 27 -1.31 11.36 -4.90
CA ASN A 27 -0.35 10.28 -5.05
C ASN A 27 -0.98 9.00 -5.65
N PHE A 28 -1.76 9.19 -6.73
CA PHE A 28 -2.32 8.05 -7.46
C PHE A 28 -1.21 7.16 -7.99
N PHE A 29 -1.33 5.86 -7.78
CA PHE A 29 -0.37 4.91 -8.28
C PHE A 29 -0.76 4.36 -9.67
N ASP A 30 0.25 3.93 -10.38
CA ASP A 30 0.21 3.12 -11.58
C ASP A 30 1.39 2.14 -11.55
N THR A 31 1.52 1.31 -12.58
CA THR A 31 2.62 0.36 -12.71
C THR A 31 3.98 1.04 -12.62
N ALA A 32 4.15 2.22 -13.24
CA ALA A 32 5.42 2.95 -13.24
C ALA A 32 5.84 3.42 -11.84
N LEU A 33 4.90 3.93 -11.04
CA LEU A 33 5.21 4.34 -9.66
C LEU A 33 5.58 3.15 -8.78
N ILE A 34 4.82 2.04 -8.87
CA ILE A 34 5.11 0.85 -8.06
C ILE A 34 6.43 0.21 -8.48
N GLN A 35 6.76 0.21 -9.78
CA GLN A 35 8.08 -0.20 -10.28
C GLN A 35 9.18 0.69 -9.72
N SER A 36 9.04 2.01 -9.78
CA SER A 36 10.02 2.96 -9.24
C SER A 36 10.29 2.74 -7.76
N LEU A 37 9.24 2.48 -6.97
CA LEU A 37 9.38 2.11 -5.55
C LEU A 37 10.12 0.78 -5.37
N ALA A 38 9.80 -0.23 -6.19
CA ALA A 38 10.44 -1.53 -6.11
C ALA A 38 11.93 -1.44 -6.48
N ASP A 39 12.28 -0.70 -7.55
CA ASP A 39 13.66 -0.47 -7.97
C ASP A 39 14.45 0.26 -6.87
N ALA A 40 13.86 1.31 -6.27
CA ALA A 40 14.45 2.03 -5.15
C ALA A 40 14.70 1.11 -3.93
N PHE A 41 13.74 0.25 -3.56
CA PHE A 41 13.88 -0.67 -2.44
C PHE A 41 14.95 -1.73 -2.70
N GLU A 42 15.04 -2.27 -3.91
CA GLU A 42 16.07 -3.25 -4.30
C GLU A 42 17.46 -2.64 -4.28
N ASP A 43 17.62 -1.37 -4.64
CA ASP A 43 18.91 -0.67 -4.55
C ASP A 43 19.27 -0.33 -3.11
N LEU A 44 18.27 0.10 -2.32
CA LEU A 44 18.45 0.32 -0.89
C LEU A 44 18.83 -0.97 -0.14
N ASP A 45 18.34 -2.13 -0.57
CA ASP A 45 18.74 -3.42 -0.02
C ASP A 45 20.24 -3.72 -0.19
N LYS A 46 20.84 -3.21 -1.28
CA LYS A 46 22.27 -3.36 -1.58
C LYS A 46 23.14 -2.31 -0.89
N GLU A 47 22.53 -1.18 -0.48
CA GLU A 47 23.23 -0.06 0.14
C GLU A 47 23.62 -0.38 1.60
N MET A 48 24.93 -0.43 1.88
CA MET A 48 25.41 -0.83 3.21
C MET A 48 25.11 0.20 4.30
N ASP A 49 25.06 1.47 3.95
CA ASP A 49 24.76 2.55 4.87
C ASP A 49 23.24 2.71 5.11
N CYS A 50 22.38 2.01 4.36
CA CYS A 50 20.95 1.96 4.63
C CYS A 50 20.64 0.82 5.61
N ARG A 51 20.06 1.13 6.76
CA ARG A 51 19.66 0.15 7.78
C ARG A 51 18.16 0.06 7.98
N ALA A 52 17.42 1.14 7.68
CA ALA A 52 15.97 1.20 7.68
C ALA A 52 15.47 2.15 6.59
N ILE A 53 14.24 1.95 6.14
CA ILE A 53 13.61 2.74 5.09
C ILE A 53 12.34 3.39 5.66
N VAL A 54 12.13 4.67 5.39
CA VAL A 54 10.84 5.34 5.56
C VAL A 54 10.16 5.44 4.20
N LEU A 55 8.99 4.85 4.06
CA LEU A 55 8.11 5.06 2.92
C LEU A 55 7.17 6.22 3.23
N ALA A 56 7.30 7.30 2.49
CA ALA A 56 6.53 8.52 2.68
C ALA A 56 5.90 9.00 1.35
N ALA A 57 5.06 10.00 1.44
CA ALA A 57 4.48 10.65 0.27
C ALA A 57 4.34 12.15 0.51
N ASP A 58 4.63 12.96 -0.50
CA ASP A 58 4.41 14.40 -0.43
C ASP A 58 2.92 14.76 -0.51
N GLY A 59 2.55 15.89 0.07
CA GLY A 59 1.22 16.45 -0.02
C GLY A 59 0.21 15.91 0.99
N LYS A 60 -1.07 15.98 0.61
CA LYS A 60 -2.21 15.78 1.53
C LYS A 60 -2.46 14.33 1.87
N HIS A 61 -2.25 13.42 0.93
CA HIS A 61 -2.63 12.01 1.00
C HIS A 61 -1.42 11.11 0.79
N PHE A 62 -1.40 9.99 1.50
CA PHE A 62 -0.38 8.97 1.27
C PHE A 62 -0.53 8.37 -0.13
N CYS A 63 -1.68 7.78 -0.44
CA CYS A 63 -2.00 7.27 -1.77
C CYS A 63 -3.51 7.06 -1.93
N ALA A 64 -4.14 7.82 -2.81
CA ALA A 64 -5.59 7.76 -3.03
C ALA A 64 -6.03 6.61 -3.96
N GLY A 65 -5.14 5.65 -4.26
CA GLY A 65 -5.42 4.48 -5.08
C GLY A 65 -5.10 4.68 -6.56
N ALA A 66 -5.77 3.92 -7.43
CA ALA A 66 -5.62 4.03 -8.87
C ALA A 66 -6.40 5.23 -9.41
N ASN A 67 -5.87 5.85 -10.47
CA ASN A 67 -6.57 6.94 -11.15
C ASN A 67 -7.51 6.38 -12.25
N PHE A 68 -8.75 6.17 -11.91
CA PHE A 68 -9.77 5.69 -12.87
C PHE A 68 -10.09 6.69 -13.98
N HIS A 69 -9.79 7.99 -13.81
CA HIS A 69 -10.03 8.99 -14.85
C HIS A 69 -9.01 8.93 -16.00
N SER A 70 -7.85 8.32 -15.80
CA SER A 70 -6.80 8.20 -16.82
C SER A 70 -6.98 7.02 -17.78
N GLY A 71 -7.89 6.10 -17.49
CA GLY A 71 -8.05 4.82 -18.20
C GLY A 71 -6.85 3.86 -18.08
N GLN A 72 -5.82 4.20 -17.28
CA GLN A 72 -4.65 3.35 -17.08
C GLN A 72 -5.01 2.12 -16.23
N ALA A 73 -5.79 2.31 -15.17
CA ALA A 73 -6.24 1.21 -14.31
C ALA A 73 -7.02 0.14 -15.09
N GLU A 74 -7.80 0.53 -16.10
CA GLU A 74 -8.51 -0.40 -16.98
C GLU A 74 -7.56 -1.15 -17.94
N ARG A 75 -6.48 -0.51 -18.39
CA ARG A 75 -5.49 -1.16 -19.26
C ARG A 75 -4.68 -2.22 -18.51
N ASP A 76 -4.27 -1.93 -17.29
CA ASP A 76 -3.46 -2.85 -16.46
C ASP A 76 -4.22 -4.14 -16.08
N LEU A 77 -5.55 -4.17 -16.27
CA LEU A 77 -6.41 -5.30 -15.94
C LEU A 77 -6.84 -6.15 -17.14
N ARG A 78 -6.42 -5.84 -18.38
CA ARG A 78 -6.95 -6.49 -19.59
C ARG A 78 -6.29 -7.82 -19.95
N ASP A 79 -5.04 -8.05 -19.55
CA ASP A 79 -4.30 -9.23 -19.99
C ASP A 79 -4.16 -10.26 -18.87
N VAL A 80 -5.05 -11.26 -18.88
CA VAL A 80 -5.08 -12.32 -17.86
C VAL A 80 -3.98 -13.38 -18.08
N GLU A 81 -3.54 -13.58 -19.32
CA GLU A 81 -2.57 -14.63 -19.65
C GLU A 81 -1.16 -14.27 -19.17
N THR A 82 -0.80 -13.00 -19.27
CA THR A 82 0.53 -12.51 -18.85
C THR A 82 0.58 -12.06 -17.38
N GLY A 83 -0.56 -12.03 -16.69
CA GLY A 83 -0.70 -11.52 -15.33
C GLY A 83 -0.76 -10.00 -15.25
N ASN A 84 -1.00 -9.48 -14.06
CA ASN A 84 -1.08 -8.03 -13.84
C ASN A 84 0.33 -7.43 -13.63
N PRO A 85 0.83 -6.59 -14.54
CA PRO A 85 2.17 -6.01 -14.42
C PRO A 85 2.33 -5.17 -13.15
N LEU A 86 1.30 -4.48 -12.68
CA LEU A 86 1.32 -3.73 -11.43
C LEU A 86 1.52 -4.66 -10.22
N TYR A 87 0.81 -5.80 -10.19
CA TYR A 87 0.94 -6.74 -9.07
C TYR A 87 2.29 -7.45 -9.06
N ALA A 88 2.89 -7.69 -10.22
CA ALA A 88 4.25 -8.19 -10.30
C ALA A 88 5.23 -7.22 -9.62
N GLN A 89 5.09 -5.90 -9.84
CA GLN A 89 5.90 -4.91 -9.15
C GLN A 89 5.56 -4.80 -7.65
N ALA A 90 4.28 -4.89 -7.29
CA ALA A 90 3.86 -4.87 -5.89
C ALA A 90 4.48 -5.99 -5.06
N VAL A 91 4.56 -7.21 -5.61
CA VAL A 91 5.20 -8.36 -4.94
C VAL A 91 6.68 -8.09 -4.64
N ARG A 92 7.41 -7.38 -5.51
CA ARG A 92 8.80 -7.00 -5.29
C ARG A 92 8.97 -6.15 -4.02
N LEU A 93 8.02 -5.25 -3.72
CA LEU A 93 8.04 -4.45 -2.48
C LEU A 93 8.01 -5.31 -1.22
N PHE A 94 7.27 -6.43 -1.23
CA PHE A 94 7.21 -7.35 -0.10
C PHE A 94 8.47 -8.21 0.04
N SER A 95 9.35 -8.23 -0.97
CA SER A 95 10.64 -8.92 -0.95
C SER A 95 11.78 -8.09 -0.37
N CYS A 96 11.56 -6.81 -0.08
CA CYS A 96 12.54 -5.92 0.56
C CYS A 96 13.11 -6.56 1.82
N LYS A 97 14.44 -6.45 2.02
CA LYS A 97 15.16 -7.09 3.14
C LYS A 97 15.30 -6.17 4.35
N LYS A 98 15.29 -4.86 4.13
CA LYS A 98 15.45 -3.87 5.20
C LYS A 98 14.12 -3.53 5.85
N PRO A 99 14.11 -3.19 7.16
CA PRO A 99 12.89 -2.70 7.82
C PRO A 99 12.32 -1.48 7.12
N VAL A 100 11.01 -1.43 6.99
CA VAL A 100 10.29 -0.32 6.38
C VAL A 100 9.28 0.25 7.36
N VAL A 101 9.31 1.57 7.56
CA VAL A 101 8.33 2.33 8.35
C VAL A 101 7.52 3.21 7.39
N GLY A 102 6.20 3.09 7.42
CA GLY A 102 5.29 3.90 6.61
C GLY A 102 4.85 5.17 7.34
N ALA A 103 5.04 6.33 6.72
CA ALA A 103 4.47 7.60 7.16
C ALA A 103 3.12 7.81 6.46
N ILE A 104 2.00 7.44 7.13
CA ILE A 104 0.70 7.33 6.49
C ILE A 104 -0.21 8.50 6.89
N GLN A 105 -0.08 9.61 6.18
CA GLN A 105 -0.98 10.75 6.34
C GLN A 105 -2.18 10.70 5.37
N GLY A 106 -3.32 11.21 5.80
CA GLY A 106 -4.49 11.39 4.93
C GLY A 106 -5.05 10.09 4.36
N ALA A 107 -5.35 10.07 3.07
CA ALA A 107 -6.00 8.92 2.45
C ALA A 107 -5.01 7.83 2.01
N ALA A 108 -5.38 6.57 2.29
CA ALA A 108 -4.78 5.34 1.75
C ALA A 108 -5.95 4.45 1.27
N ILE A 109 -6.26 4.47 -0.03
CA ILE A 109 -7.51 3.96 -0.58
C ILE A 109 -7.25 2.86 -1.62
N GLY A 110 -8.04 1.80 -1.58
CA GLY A 110 -7.93 0.70 -2.55
C GLY A 110 -6.53 0.10 -2.56
N GLY A 111 -5.87 0.06 -3.70
CA GLY A 111 -4.47 -0.38 -3.79
C GLY A 111 -3.48 0.51 -3.03
N GLY A 112 -3.82 1.80 -2.79
CA GLY A 112 -3.06 2.69 -1.89
C GLY A 112 -3.12 2.22 -0.43
N PHE A 113 -4.22 1.57 -0.02
CA PHE A 113 -4.28 0.87 1.26
C PHE A 113 -3.34 -0.35 1.24
N GLY A 114 -3.33 -1.14 0.14
CA GLY A 114 -2.38 -2.24 -0.02
C GLY A 114 -0.92 -1.78 0.04
N LEU A 115 -0.59 -0.65 -0.58
CA LEU A 115 0.75 -0.04 -0.49
C LEU A 115 1.09 0.37 0.96
N ALA A 116 0.13 0.89 1.73
CA ALA A 116 0.32 1.22 3.14
C ALA A 116 0.56 0.00 4.04
N LEU A 117 0.28 -1.23 3.55
CA LEU A 117 0.57 -2.48 4.27
C LEU A 117 1.89 -3.15 3.85
N VAL A 118 2.63 -2.58 2.91
CA VAL A 118 3.99 -3.03 2.56
C VAL A 118 4.96 -2.83 3.73
N PRO A 119 4.99 -1.66 4.42
CA PRO A 119 5.86 -1.43 5.57
C PRO A 119 5.64 -2.43 6.72
N ASP A 120 6.69 -2.65 7.50
CA ASP A 120 6.62 -3.43 8.74
C ASP A 120 5.81 -2.69 9.80
N PHE A 121 6.03 -1.37 9.90
CA PHE A 121 5.40 -0.48 10.87
C PHE A 121 4.74 0.71 10.17
N ARG A 122 3.71 1.29 10.77
CA ARG A 122 2.96 2.44 10.25
C ARG A 122 2.79 3.49 11.33
N VAL A 123 3.11 4.73 10.98
CA VAL A 123 2.80 5.91 11.78
C VAL A 123 1.57 6.57 11.19
N LEU A 124 0.55 6.76 12.01
CA LEU A 124 -0.76 7.29 11.64
C LEU A 124 -1.02 8.64 12.30
N CYS A 125 -2.01 9.35 11.78
CA CYS A 125 -2.61 10.52 12.44
C CYS A 125 -4.14 10.40 12.43
N PRO A 126 -4.88 11.20 13.23
CA PRO A 126 -6.35 11.17 13.22
C PRO A 126 -6.96 11.39 11.83
N GLU A 127 -6.28 12.15 10.96
CA GLU A 127 -6.71 12.41 9.57
C GLU A 127 -6.41 11.25 8.62
N THR A 128 -5.68 10.22 9.04
CA THR A 128 -5.47 9.01 8.23
C THR A 128 -6.82 8.33 7.96
N ARG A 129 -7.02 7.87 6.72
CA ARG A 129 -8.25 7.21 6.29
C ARG A 129 -7.92 6.04 5.39
N PHE A 130 -8.24 4.86 5.88
CA PHE A 130 -8.13 3.63 5.10
C PHE A 130 -9.49 3.26 4.51
N ALA A 131 -9.51 2.78 3.27
CA ALA A 131 -10.70 2.19 2.69
C ALA A 131 -10.33 1.13 1.63
N ALA A 132 -10.89 -0.07 1.78
CA ALA A 132 -10.89 -1.10 0.74
C ALA A 132 -12.25 -1.08 0.03
N ASN A 133 -12.52 0.02 -0.68
CA ASN A 133 -13.84 0.33 -1.24
C ASN A 133 -14.16 -0.42 -2.55
N PHE A 134 -13.47 -1.50 -2.84
CA PHE A 134 -13.61 -2.28 -4.08
C PHE A 134 -15.04 -2.78 -4.31
N VAL A 135 -15.72 -3.28 -3.27
CA VAL A 135 -17.12 -3.77 -3.40
C VAL A 135 -18.09 -2.66 -3.80
N LYS A 136 -17.79 -1.40 -3.49
CA LYS A 136 -18.58 -0.25 -3.96
C LYS A 136 -18.37 0.06 -5.44
N LEU A 137 -17.30 -0.48 -6.01
CA LEU A 137 -16.99 -0.43 -7.44
C LEU A 137 -17.45 -1.71 -8.16
N GLY A 138 -18.17 -2.62 -7.47
CA GLY A 138 -18.52 -3.94 -8.00
C GLY A 138 -17.28 -4.80 -8.29
N PHE A 139 -16.26 -4.74 -7.43
CA PHE A 139 -14.91 -5.22 -7.72
C PHE A 139 -14.33 -5.99 -6.54
N HIS A 140 -13.38 -6.89 -6.80
CA HIS A 140 -12.66 -7.62 -5.74
C HIS A 140 -11.48 -6.80 -5.20
N PRO A 141 -11.14 -6.88 -3.90
CA PRO A 141 -9.89 -6.35 -3.37
C PRO A 141 -8.67 -6.77 -4.18
N GLY A 142 -7.61 -5.98 -4.12
CA GLY A 142 -6.36 -6.21 -4.83
C GLY A 142 -5.14 -5.80 -4.03
N PHE A 143 -3.95 -5.85 -4.66
CA PHE A 143 -2.67 -5.46 -4.06
C PHE A 143 -2.27 -6.32 -2.85
N GLY A 144 -2.73 -7.58 -2.79
CA GLY A 144 -2.44 -8.50 -1.70
C GLY A 144 -3.18 -8.17 -0.40
N LEU A 145 -4.19 -7.29 -0.43
CA LEU A 145 -4.97 -6.89 0.74
C LEU A 145 -5.66 -8.07 1.40
N THR A 146 -6.14 -9.05 0.63
CA THR A 146 -6.84 -10.23 1.17
C THR A 146 -5.94 -11.12 2.01
N TYR A 147 -4.62 -11.02 1.83
CA TYR A 147 -3.64 -11.70 2.66
C TYR A 147 -3.10 -10.81 3.79
N THR A 148 -2.76 -9.56 3.49
CA THR A 148 -2.01 -8.69 4.42
C THR A 148 -2.89 -8.10 5.51
N LEU A 149 -4.11 -7.64 5.18
CA LEU A 149 -4.99 -6.98 6.14
C LEU A 149 -5.46 -7.90 7.29
N PRO A 150 -5.92 -9.15 7.03
CA PRO A 150 -6.34 -10.05 8.11
C PRO A 150 -5.22 -10.39 9.10
N ARG A 151 -3.97 -10.38 8.66
CA ARG A 151 -2.81 -10.62 9.52
C ARG A 151 -2.56 -9.51 10.55
N LEU A 152 -3.04 -8.31 10.27
CA LEU A 152 -2.86 -7.14 11.14
C LEU A 152 -4.07 -6.93 12.06
N VAL A 153 -5.30 -6.99 11.51
CA VAL A 153 -6.50 -6.63 12.24
C VAL A 153 -7.38 -7.83 12.62
N GLY A 154 -7.00 -9.03 12.21
CA GLY A 154 -7.80 -10.25 12.32
C GLY A 154 -8.87 -10.37 11.25
N GLU A 155 -9.32 -11.61 10.98
CA GLU A 155 -10.30 -11.90 9.93
C GLU A 155 -11.63 -11.15 10.08
N PRO A 156 -12.25 -11.06 11.28
CA PRO A 156 -13.56 -10.39 11.40
C PRO A 156 -13.52 -8.92 10.99
N ARG A 157 -12.48 -8.18 11.40
CA ARG A 157 -12.32 -6.76 11.04
C ARG A 157 -11.97 -6.58 9.57
N ALA A 158 -11.11 -7.43 9.02
CA ALA A 158 -10.79 -7.43 7.60
C ALA A 158 -12.05 -7.70 6.74
N ASN A 159 -12.85 -8.70 7.09
CA ASN A 159 -14.13 -9.00 6.43
C ASN A 159 -15.12 -7.83 6.52
N LEU A 160 -15.21 -7.18 7.68
CA LEU A 160 -16.05 -5.99 7.85
C LEU A 160 -15.63 -4.88 6.89
N ILE A 161 -14.32 -4.61 6.75
CA ILE A 161 -13.79 -3.61 5.82
C ILE A 161 -14.09 -4.00 4.37
N PHE A 162 -13.79 -5.25 3.98
CA PHE A 162 -13.94 -5.71 2.60
C PHE A 162 -15.40 -5.74 2.15
N GLN A 163 -16.30 -6.32 2.97
CA GLN A 163 -17.69 -6.52 2.57
C GLN A 163 -18.53 -5.26 2.65
N THR A 164 -18.16 -4.28 3.48
CA THR A 164 -18.87 -3.01 3.56
C THR A 164 -18.26 -1.89 2.71
N GLY A 165 -16.99 -2.02 2.34
CA GLY A 165 -16.22 -0.95 1.70
C GLY A 165 -16.18 0.34 2.53
N ARG A 166 -16.30 0.21 3.87
CA ARG A 166 -16.31 1.34 4.80
C ARG A 166 -14.94 2.01 4.88
N ARG A 167 -14.95 3.25 5.29
CA ARG A 167 -13.74 3.97 5.70
C ARG A 167 -13.51 3.76 7.18
N ILE A 168 -12.25 3.61 7.57
CA ILE A 168 -11.77 3.65 8.96
C ILE A 168 -10.83 4.84 9.12
N GLY A 169 -11.02 5.58 10.22
CA GLY A 169 -10.16 6.71 10.59
C GLY A 169 -8.87 6.26 11.25
N GLY A 170 -7.92 7.19 11.42
CA GLY A 170 -6.61 6.86 11.98
C GLY A 170 -6.66 6.35 13.41
N GLU A 171 -7.52 6.92 14.27
CA GLU A 171 -7.71 6.48 15.66
C GLU A 171 -8.31 5.06 15.73
N GLU A 172 -9.35 4.79 14.92
CA GLU A 172 -9.97 3.47 14.82
C GLU A 172 -8.94 2.44 14.31
N ALA A 173 -8.19 2.79 13.25
CA ALA A 173 -7.14 1.95 12.67
C ALA A 173 -6.03 1.63 13.71
N TYR A 174 -5.59 2.64 14.47
CA TYR A 174 -4.63 2.46 15.55
C TYR A 174 -5.18 1.53 16.64
N SER A 175 -6.43 1.71 17.06
CA SER A 175 -7.06 0.84 18.07
C SER A 175 -7.22 -0.61 17.61
N TRP A 176 -7.18 -0.86 16.30
CA TRP A 176 -7.23 -2.21 15.70
C TRP A 176 -5.87 -2.84 15.45
N GLY A 177 -4.77 -2.12 15.75
CA GLY A 177 -3.41 -2.58 15.51
C GLY A 177 -2.96 -2.45 14.05
N LEU A 178 -3.60 -1.55 13.29
CA LEU A 178 -3.20 -1.27 11.90
C LEU A 178 -2.02 -0.29 11.81
N GLY A 179 -1.67 0.36 12.91
CA GLY A 179 -0.51 1.22 13.03
C GLY A 179 0.08 1.15 14.43
N GLU A 180 1.37 1.37 14.54
CA GLU A 180 2.15 1.23 15.77
C GLU A 180 2.30 2.55 16.51
N VAL A 181 2.19 3.69 15.80
CA VAL A 181 2.28 5.04 16.36
C VAL A 181 1.12 5.88 15.86
N LEU A 182 0.48 6.61 16.78
CA LEU A 182 -0.51 7.63 16.46
C LEU A 182 0.00 8.99 16.93
N THR A 183 0.11 9.95 16.02
CA THR A 183 0.61 11.30 16.30
C THR A 183 -0.19 12.35 15.54
N THR A 184 0.16 13.64 15.63
CA THR A 184 -0.48 14.67 14.81
C THR A 184 -0.04 14.57 13.36
N LYS A 185 -0.85 15.10 12.45
CA LYS A 185 -0.56 15.07 11.01
C LYS A 185 0.80 15.66 10.66
N GLU A 186 1.17 16.75 11.32
CA GLU A 186 2.43 17.47 11.11
C GLU A 186 3.63 16.62 11.52
N ASN A 187 3.45 15.72 12.48
CA ASN A 187 4.51 14.90 13.06
C ASN A 187 4.60 13.49 12.48
N VAL A 188 3.70 13.09 11.54
CA VAL A 188 3.72 11.71 10.99
C VAL A 188 5.08 11.38 10.39
N ARG A 189 5.67 12.28 9.60
CA ARG A 189 6.96 12.03 8.95
C ARG A 189 8.11 12.00 9.96
N SER A 190 8.17 12.94 10.90
CA SER A 190 9.22 12.95 11.92
C SER A 190 9.15 11.73 12.84
N ALA A 191 7.96 11.34 13.27
CA ALA A 191 7.77 10.14 14.08
C ALA A 191 8.13 8.84 13.33
N ALA A 192 7.89 8.79 12.01
CA ALA A 192 8.35 7.65 11.20
C ALA A 192 9.88 7.61 11.07
N LEU A 193 10.54 8.77 10.93
CA LEU A 193 11.99 8.87 10.94
C LEU A 193 12.59 8.49 12.31
N GLU A 194 11.98 8.92 13.39
CA GLU A 194 12.39 8.55 14.76
C GLU A 194 12.32 7.04 14.98
N LEU A 195 11.20 6.39 14.60
CA LEU A 195 11.07 4.94 14.70
C LEU A 195 12.08 4.20 13.80
N ALA A 196 12.29 4.67 12.58
CA ALA A 196 13.28 4.10 11.67
C ALA A 196 14.71 4.27 12.20
N LYS A 197 15.01 5.38 12.88
CA LYS A 197 16.30 5.62 13.53
C LYS A 197 16.51 4.70 14.73
N GLU A 198 15.50 4.53 15.57
CA GLU A 198 15.52 3.56 16.68
C GLU A 198 15.86 2.15 16.19
N ILE A 199 15.30 1.73 15.04
CA ILE A 199 15.64 0.46 14.41
C ILE A 199 17.07 0.46 13.87
N ALA A 200 17.50 1.54 13.21
CA ALA A 200 18.81 1.65 12.57
C ALA A 200 19.99 1.72 13.56
N GLU A 201 19.75 2.11 14.80
CA GLU A 201 20.74 2.12 15.90
C GLU A 201 21.15 0.71 16.34
N ASN A 202 20.34 -0.31 16.04
CA ASN A 202 20.63 -1.70 16.38
C ASN A 202 21.56 -2.38 15.35
N ALA A 203 22.10 -3.54 15.73
CA ALA A 203 22.96 -4.34 14.87
C ALA A 203 22.23 -4.74 13.55
N PRO A 204 22.63 -4.22 12.38
CA PRO A 204 21.82 -4.31 11.17
C PRO A 204 21.59 -5.74 10.69
N LEU A 205 22.59 -6.63 10.81
CA LEU A 205 22.42 -8.04 10.42
C LEU A 205 21.46 -8.79 11.36
N ALA A 206 21.45 -8.46 12.66
CA ALA A 206 20.51 -9.05 13.60
C ALA A 206 19.08 -8.58 13.31
N VAL A 207 18.88 -7.28 13.06
CA VAL A 207 17.58 -6.72 12.66
C VAL A 207 17.06 -7.38 11.39
N GLN A 208 17.89 -7.50 10.34
CA GLN A 208 17.51 -8.16 9.10
C GLN A 208 17.17 -9.64 9.30
N SER A 209 17.94 -10.35 10.15
CA SER A 209 17.67 -11.76 10.47
C SER A 209 16.32 -11.95 11.15
N VAL A 210 16.01 -11.14 12.16
CA VAL A 210 14.71 -11.15 12.84
C VAL A 210 13.59 -10.85 11.83
N ARG A 211 13.75 -9.79 11.03
CA ARG A 211 12.78 -9.42 10.01
C ARG A 211 12.55 -10.54 8.99
N ALA A 212 13.61 -11.17 8.50
CA ALA A 212 13.51 -12.29 7.56
C ALA A 212 12.69 -13.44 8.15
N THR A 213 12.91 -13.79 9.43
CA THR A 213 12.13 -14.79 10.13
C THR A 213 10.66 -14.42 10.28
N MET A 214 10.37 -13.17 10.69
CA MET A 214 9.00 -12.71 10.89
C MET A 214 8.21 -12.53 9.58
N ARG A 215 8.90 -12.34 8.46
CA ARG A 215 8.32 -12.16 7.11
C ARG A 215 8.54 -13.36 6.19
N ASP A 216 8.94 -14.49 6.75
CA ASP A 216 9.16 -15.68 5.92
C ASP A 216 7.91 -16.06 5.13
N GLY A 217 8.11 -16.30 3.83
CA GLY A 217 7.05 -16.65 2.89
C GLY A 217 6.09 -15.52 2.48
N ILE A 218 6.22 -14.30 3.03
CA ILE A 218 5.23 -13.23 2.77
C ILE A 218 5.12 -12.86 1.28
N ALA A 219 6.23 -12.72 0.57
CA ALA A 219 6.22 -12.35 -0.85
C ALA A 219 5.53 -13.42 -1.71
N ALA A 220 5.79 -14.71 -1.43
CA ALA A 220 5.13 -15.82 -2.11
C ALA A 220 3.62 -15.87 -1.81
N ALA A 221 3.24 -15.64 -0.57
CA ALA A 221 1.82 -15.61 -0.17
C ALA A 221 1.08 -14.40 -0.77
N VAL A 222 1.71 -13.23 -0.79
CA VAL A 222 1.16 -12.03 -1.47
C VAL A 222 1.03 -12.28 -2.97
N LYS A 223 2.03 -12.94 -3.61
CA LYS A 223 1.91 -13.31 -5.02
C LYS A 223 0.70 -14.22 -5.26
N ALA A 224 0.53 -15.26 -4.48
CA ALA A 224 -0.62 -16.16 -4.61
C ALA A 224 -1.96 -15.43 -4.40
N ALA A 225 -2.01 -14.50 -3.43
CA ALA A 225 -3.18 -13.67 -3.20
C ALA A 225 -3.46 -12.74 -4.39
N THR A 226 -2.46 -12.02 -4.90
CA THR A 226 -2.63 -11.11 -6.04
C THR A 226 -3.00 -11.84 -7.32
N ASP A 227 -2.50 -13.06 -7.54
CA ASP A 227 -2.90 -13.90 -8.68
C ASP A 227 -4.41 -14.29 -8.59
N HIS A 228 -4.90 -14.60 -7.38
CA HIS A 228 -6.33 -14.87 -7.16
C HIS A 228 -7.17 -13.59 -7.28
N GLU A 229 -6.76 -12.52 -6.60
CA GLU A 229 -7.42 -11.21 -6.64
C GLU A 229 -7.58 -10.71 -8.08
N PHE A 230 -6.56 -10.88 -8.90
CA PHE A 230 -6.58 -10.46 -10.30
C PHE A 230 -7.60 -11.27 -11.12
N ARG A 231 -7.67 -12.60 -10.96
CA ARG A 231 -8.69 -13.42 -11.64
C ARG A 231 -10.10 -12.99 -11.27
N GLU A 232 -10.35 -12.75 -9.97
CA GLU A 232 -11.65 -12.28 -9.49
C GLU A 232 -11.97 -10.86 -10.00
N GLN A 233 -11.00 -9.97 -10.02
CA GLN A 233 -11.16 -8.63 -10.59
C GLN A 233 -11.53 -8.69 -12.06
N HIS A 234 -10.82 -9.50 -12.86
CA HIS A 234 -11.10 -9.66 -14.28
C HIS A 234 -12.53 -10.22 -14.52
N ARG A 235 -12.95 -11.22 -13.75
CA ARG A 235 -14.30 -11.76 -13.83
C ARG A 235 -15.37 -10.71 -13.52
N LEU A 236 -15.18 -9.94 -12.45
CA LEU A 236 -16.15 -8.95 -11.99
C LEU A 236 -16.22 -7.72 -12.88
N GLN A 237 -15.13 -7.34 -13.56
CA GLN A 237 -15.13 -6.24 -14.56
C GLN A 237 -16.12 -6.44 -15.71
N GLN A 238 -16.49 -7.69 -16.00
CA GLN A 238 -17.43 -8.00 -17.07
C GLN A 238 -18.90 -7.77 -16.67
N THR A 239 -19.18 -7.48 -15.39
CA THR A 239 -20.54 -7.35 -14.85
C THR A 239 -21.12 -5.95 -15.07
N GLU A 240 -22.46 -5.89 -15.12
CA GLU A 240 -23.19 -4.61 -15.11
C GLU A 240 -23.00 -3.89 -13.76
N ASP A 241 -22.86 -4.65 -12.66
CA ASP A 241 -22.62 -4.09 -11.33
C ASP A 241 -21.27 -3.33 -11.26
N HIS A 242 -20.24 -3.79 -11.97
CA HIS A 242 -18.98 -3.05 -12.05
C HIS A 242 -19.15 -1.70 -12.78
N LYS A 243 -19.87 -1.69 -13.90
CA LYS A 243 -20.16 -0.44 -14.65
C LYS A 243 -20.97 0.54 -13.79
N GLU A 244 -21.99 0.02 -13.11
CA GLU A 244 -22.80 0.81 -12.16
C GLU A 244 -21.94 1.31 -10.98
N GLY A 245 -21.08 0.49 -10.41
CA GLY A 245 -20.22 0.88 -9.29
C GLY A 245 -19.27 2.03 -9.63
N ILE A 246 -18.62 1.98 -10.80
CA ILE A 246 -17.79 3.08 -11.31
C ILE A 246 -18.61 4.37 -11.43
N LYS A 247 -19.79 4.29 -12.06
CA LYS A 247 -20.70 5.43 -12.25
C LYS A 247 -21.17 5.99 -10.91
N ALA A 248 -21.63 5.13 -10.01
CA ALA A 248 -22.15 5.53 -8.70
C ALA A 248 -21.09 6.25 -7.85
N VAL A 249 -19.84 5.75 -7.86
CA VAL A 249 -18.73 6.38 -7.13
C VAL A 249 -18.38 7.75 -7.75
N ALA A 250 -18.35 7.87 -9.08
CA ALA A 250 -18.11 9.14 -9.76
C ALA A 250 -19.22 10.18 -9.45
N GLU A 251 -20.47 9.74 -9.40
CA GLU A 251 -21.65 10.56 -9.07
C GLU A 251 -21.87 10.77 -7.55
N ARG A 252 -21.03 10.14 -6.71
CA ARG A 252 -21.11 10.20 -5.23
C ARG A 252 -22.46 9.75 -4.68
N ARG A 253 -23.06 8.73 -5.26
CA ARG A 253 -24.33 8.14 -4.84
C ARG A 253 -24.18 6.65 -4.48
N PRO A 254 -25.16 6.04 -3.81
CA PRO A 254 -25.23 4.58 -3.70
C PRO A 254 -25.37 3.91 -5.08
N GLY A 255 -24.71 2.74 -5.26
CA GLY A 255 -24.89 1.93 -6.46
C GLY A 255 -26.19 1.10 -6.41
N HIS A 256 -26.79 0.89 -7.58
CA HIS A 256 -27.96 0.01 -7.75
C HIS A 256 -27.49 -1.33 -8.33
N PHE A 257 -26.99 -2.18 -7.47
CA PHE A 257 -26.42 -3.47 -7.84
C PHE A 257 -27.49 -4.55 -8.03
N MET A 258 -27.33 -5.39 -9.05
CA MET A 258 -28.32 -6.38 -9.47
C MET A 258 -27.77 -7.82 -9.50
N GLY A 259 -26.46 -8.02 -9.21
CA GLY A 259 -25.82 -9.33 -9.18
C GLY A 259 -25.52 -9.90 -10.57
N ARG A 260 -25.34 -9.06 -11.57
CA ARG A 260 -25.10 -9.48 -12.97
C ARG A 260 -24.13 -8.57 -13.71
#